data_cbc47828fb3e35007d14656d597040fb
#
_entry.id   cbc47828fb3e35007d14656d597040fb
#
_cell.length_a   1.000
_cell.length_b   1.000
_cell.length_c   1.000
_cell.angle_alpha   90.00
_cell.angle_beta   90.00
_cell.angle_gamma   90.00
#
_symmetry.space_group_name_H-M   'P 1'
#
loop_
_entity.id
_entity.type
_entity.pdbx_description
1 polymer ?
#
loop_
_entity_poly.entity_id
_entity_poly.type
_entity_poly.pdbx_seq_one_letter_code
_entity_poly.pdbx_strand_id
1 'polypeptide(L)'
;TIVSSDKDLMQLVDDNISMMDPMKGTAISYPEVEKRFGVRPDKVIDIQSLAGDSTDNVPGVPGIGVKTAALLIDEYGDLDTLLERAGEIKQNKRRENLIEFADLARVSRELVTLKQDVPVEAAYDSFVLQEPDPDNLIGFLEEQGFKTILARVKAELARDGHLIDDDDGVAEAAADAVTDGGYALIQEEAALAAWIAAAQKQGVVAVDTETNSLDSLRAELVGVSLSVAEPVAGARACYIPLGHVAPRAQGALDLGGDGDNTASDGTPKQIPLKKAVAALKPLLEDRGVLKIAHNAKYDSEVFARQGIHMGPIDDTMLLSYVLEGGAHGHGLDELTLLHTGRTNIKFSEVCGTGKNRIGFAEVALDKALDYAAEDADVTLALHRILKPRLVSEHMATVYETIERPLVDVLEEMETHGIKVDATELKRLSDDFEKRIADLGEEIHELAGHEFNVGSPKQLGEILFDEMGLPGGKKGKTGAYATGADILEGLAAQGHDLPARVLDWRQLSKLKSTYTDALLGQISPETGRVHTSYSQAIASTGRLSSNDPNLQNIPIRTEEGRKIRKAFVAEKGHVLLSADYSQIELRLLAHVADITPLKEAFHEGADIHAATASEVFGIPLDQL
;
A
#
# COMPACT_ATOMS: atom_id res chain seq x y z
N THR A 1 5.51 27.04 -24.50
CA THR A 1 4.88 26.70 -23.20
C THR A 1 5.94 26.34 -22.20
N ILE A 2 5.94 26.96 -21.00
CA ILE A 2 6.81 26.60 -19.87
C ILE A 2 6.09 25.55 -19.05
N VAL A 3 6.70 24.36 -18.87
CA VAL A 3 6.13 23.27 -18.07
C VAL A 3 6.71 23.36 -16.66
N SER A 4 5.96 23.97 -15.75
CA SER A 4 6.38 24.16 -14.36
C SER A 4 5.19 24.50 -13.45
N SER A 5 5.26 24.07 -12.17
CA SER A 5 4.34 24.52 -11.11
C SER A 5 4.85 25.73 -10.35
N ASP A 6 6.05 26.21 -10.68
CA ASP A 6 6.69 27.36 -10.05
C ASP A 6 5.92 28.65 -10.38
N LYS A 7 5.47 29.33 -9.32
CA LYS A 7 4.67 30.56 -9.43
C LYS A 7 5.49 31.76 -9.88
N ASP A 8 6.80 31.76 -9.68
CA ASP A 8 7.67 32.89 -10.00
C ASP A 8 7.83 33.03 -11.51
N LEU A 9 7.72 31.90 -12.23
CA LEU A 9 7.70 31.91 -13.70
C LEU A 9 6.43 32.56 -14.29
N MET A 10 5.40 32.83 -13.50
CA MET A 10 4.18 33.50 -13.95
C MET A 10 4.43 34.95 -14.37
N GLN A 11 5.52 35.56 -13.92
CA GLN A 11 5.97 36.89 -14.40
C GLN A 11 6.35 36.88 -15.87
N LEU A 12 6.63 35.71 -16.47
CA LEU A 12 7.02 35.55 -17.88
C LEU A 12 5.83 35.31 -18.82
N VAL A 13 4.62 35.13 -18.29
CA VAL A 13 3.43 34.88 -19.11
C VAL A 13 3.06 36.13 -19.90
N ASP A 14 2.97 35.99 -21.23
CA ASP A 14 2.56 37.04 -22.15
C ASP A 14 1.76 36.45 -23.32
N ASP A 15 1.58 37.20 -24.39
CA ASP A 15 0.83 36.76 -25.58
C ASP A 15 1.50 35.57 -26.31
N ASN A 16 2.80 35.38 -26.13
CA ASN A 16 3.59 34.33 -26.77
C ASN A 16 4.02 33.23 -25.81
N ILE A 17 4.01 33.48 -24.49
CA ILE A 17 4.49 32.59 -23.45
C ILE A 17 3.32 32.18 -22.55
N SER A 18 3.03 30.90 -22.52
CA SER A 18 2.09 30.28 -21.59
C SER A 18 2.82 29.29 -20.67
N MET A 19 2.20 28.92 -19.55
CA MET A 19 2.71 27.89 -18.67
C MET A 19 1.71 26.70 -18.58
N MET A 20 2.21 25.56 -18.17
CA MET A 20 1.40 24.37 -17.83
C MET A 20 1.89 23.78 -16.50
N ASP A 21 0.97 23.66 -15.55
CA ASP A 21 1.24 22.94 -14.28
C ASP A 21 1.24 21.44 -14.56
N PRO A 22 2.39 20.75 -14.51
CA PRO A 22 2.47 19.31 -14.83
C PRO A 22 1.78 18.42 -13.81
N MET A 23 1.62 18.88 -12.57
CA MET A 23 0.97 18.11 -11.50
C MET A 23 -0.55 18.12 -11.64
N LYS A 24 -1.12 19.17 -12.21
CA LYS A 24 -2.58 19.32 -12.38
C LYS A 24 -3.04 19.20 -13.82
N GLY A 25 -2.11 19.18 -14.78
CA GLY A 25 -2.41 19.17 -16.21
C GLY A 25 -3.15 20.43 -16.68
N THR A 26 -3.03 21.57 -15.95
CA THR A 26 -3.77 22.80 -16.26
C THR A 26 -2.86 23.83 -16.93
N ALA A 27 -3.37 24.44 -18.01
CA ALA A 27 -2.73 25.57 -18.63
C ALA A 27 -2.84 26.83 -17.75
N ILE A 28 -1.80 27.65 -17.75
CA ILE A 28 -1.72 28.91 -17.02
C ILE A 28 -1.42 30.00 -18.06
N SER A 29 -2.39 30.86 -18.26
CA SER A 29 -2.35 32.02 -19.12
C SER A 29 -2.74 33.28 -18.34
N TYR A 30 -2.97 34.42 -18.99
CA TYR A 30 -3.35 35.68 -18.32
C TYR A 30 -4.46 35.49 -17.27
N PRO A 31 -5.62 34.85 -17.55
CA PRO A 31 -6.70 34.72 -16.59
C PRO A 31 -6.32 33.94 -15.33
N GLU A 32 -5.47 32.94 -15.47
CA GLU A 32 -5.02 32.13 -14.33
C GLU A 32 -4.05 32.92 -13.43
N VAL A 33 -3.19 33.74 -14.02
CA VAL A 33 -2.30 34.66 -13.27
C VAL A 33 -3.12 35.72 -12.53
N GLU A 34 -4.08 36.39 -13.22
CA GLU A 34 -4.99 37.34 -12.58
C GLU A 34 -5.81 36.71 -11.44
N LYS A 35 -6.29 35.50 -11.65
CA LYS A 35 -7.02 34.75 -10.59
C LYS A 35 -6.13 34.47 -9.37
N ARG A 36 -4.83 34.26 -9.57
CA ARG A 36 -3.90 33.92 -8.49
C ARG A 36 -3.37 35.15 -7.76
N PHE A 37 -2.94 36.15 -8.49
CA PHE A 37 -2.25 37.34 -7.96
C PHE A 37 -3.15 38.58 -7.88
N GLY A 38 -4.28 38.58 -8.55
CA GLY A 38 -5.19 39.74 -8.63
C GLY A 38 -4.71 40.85 -9.59
N VAL A 39 -3.65 40.59 -10.36
CA VAL A 39 -3.04 41.51 -11.32
C VAL A 39 -2.57 40.77 -12.56
N ARG A 40 -2.27 41.53 -13.62
CA ARG A 40 -1.67 40.99 -14.83
C ARG A 40 -0.23 40.50 -14.58
N PRO A 41 0.30 39.62 -15.47
CA PRO A 41 1.65 39.03 -15.30
C PRO A 41 2.76 40.07 -15.13
N ASP A 42 2.70 41.20 -15.84
CA ASP A 42 3.66 42.32 -15.78
C ASP A 42 3.75 42.97 -14.38
N LYS A 43 2.79 42.72 -13.50
CA LYS A 43 2.75 43.23 -12.11
C LYS A 43 3.01 42.15 -11.03
N VAL A 44 3.29 40.93 -11.43
CA VAL A 44 3.55 39.84 -10.48
C VAL A 44 4.76 40.13 -9.61
N ILE A 45 5.81 40.69 -10.17
CA ILE A 45 7.03 41.11 -9.44
C ILE A 45 6.66 42.10 -8.32
N ASP A 46 5.87 43.14 -8.60
CA ASP A 46 5.46 44.13 -7.62
C ASP A 46 4.64 43.51 -6.48
N ILE A 47 3.74 42.54 -6.81
CA ILE A 47 2.95 41.85 -5.83
C ILE A 47 3.81 40.98 -4.91
N GLN A 48 4.71 40.20 -5.46
CA GLN A 48 5.60 39.32 -4.69
C GLN A 48 6.60 40.14 -3.85
N SER A 49 7.04 41.29 -4.34
CA SER A 49 7.90 42.21 -3.60
C SER A 49 7.23 42.74 -2.32
N LEU A 50 5.93 42.95 -2.37
CA LEU A 50 5.14 43.41 -1.21
C LEU A 50 4.69 42.25 -0.31
N ALA A 51 4.20 41.15 -0.92
CA ALA A 51 3.62 40.05 -0.17
C ALA A 51 4.68 39.10 0.43
N GLY A 52 5.87 39.08 -0.16
CA GLY A 52 6.91 38.12 0.16
C GLY A 52 6.59 36.71 -0.28
N ASP A 53 7.51 35.81 -0.04
CA ASP A 53 7.39 34.38 -0.26
C ASP A 53 8.09 33.58 0.84
N SER A 54 7.30 32.86 1.65
CA SER A 54 7.85 32.05 2.73
C SER A 54 8.54 30.78 2.24
N THR A 55 8.25 30.33 1.02
CA THR A 55 8.88 29.13 0.43
C THR A 55 10.33 29.44 0.04
N ASP A 56 10.54 30.60 -0.56
CA ASP A 56 11.83 31.04 -1.09
C ASP A 56 12.52 32.06 -0.18
N ASN A 57 12.01 32.20 1.05
CA ASN A 57 12.53 33.11 2.07
C ASN A 57 12.60 34.59 1.61
N VAL A 58 11.64 35.00 0.78
CA VAL A 58 11.49 36.40 0.37
C VAL A 58 10.67 37.16 1.43
N PRO A 59 11.25 38.19 2.07
CA PRO A 59 10.66 38.78 3.26
C PRO A 59 9.35 39.55 3.04
N GLY A 60 9.20 40.28 1.94
CA GLY A 60 8.06 41.16 1.70
C GLY A 60 7.92 42.28 2.72
N VAL A 61 6.74 42.88 2.80
CA VAL A 61 6.37 43.91 3.78
C VAL A 61 5.46 43.28 4.82
N PRO A 62 5.80 43.31 6.13
CA PRO A 62 5.00 42.72 7.18
C PRO A 62 3.54 43.17 7.17
N GLY A 63 2.60 42.20 7.18
CA GLY A 63 1.16 42.46 7.19
C GLY A 63 0.56 42.80 5.82
N ILE A 64 1.33 42.70 4.73
CA ILE A 64 0.84 42.84 3.35
C ILE A 64 0.87 41.46 2.68
N GLY A 65 -0.30 40.86 2.45
CA GLY A 65 -0.44 39.63 1.66
C GLY A 65 -0.90 39.95 0.24
N VAL A 66 -0.90 38.95 -0.64
CA VAL A 66 -1.19 39.04 -2.09
C VAL A 66 -2.42 39.90 -2.42
N LYS A 67 -3.56 39.70 -1.73
CA LYS A 67 -4.78 40.50 -1.98
C LYS A 67 -4.61 41.98 -1.67
N THR A 68 -3.86 42.30 -0.62
CA THR A 68 -3.61 43.69 -0.22
C THR A 68 -2.58 44.33 -1.17
N ALA A 69 -1.56 43.59 -1.57
CA ALA A 69 -0.58 44.01 -2.55
C ALA A 69 -1.27 44.33 -3.89
N ALA A 70 -2.16 43.46 -4.37
CA ALA A 70 -2.93 43.69 -5.60
C ALA A 70 -3.72 45.00 -5.57
N LEU A 71 -4.45 45.29 -4.50
CA LEU A 71 -5.19 46.53 -4.34
C LEU A 71 -4.28 47.75 -4.33
N LEU A 72 -3.10 47.66 -3.71
CA LEU A 72 -2.14 48.77 -3.66
C LEU A 72 -1.49 49.02 -5.05
N ILE A 73 -1.11 47.98 -5.74
CA ILE A 73 -0.52 48.11 -7.08
C ILE A 73 -1.57 48.58 -8.11
N ASP A 74 -2.82 48.18 -7.99
CA ASP A 74 -3.91 48.68 -8.81
C ASP A 74 -4.14 50.18 -8.60
N GLU A 75 -4.06 50.67 -7.33
CA GLU A 75 -4.25 52.08 -6.98
C GLU A 75 -3.05 52.99 -7.33
N TYR A 76 -1.82 52.48 -7.09
CA TYR A 76 -0.59 53.28 -7.22
C TYR A 76 0.24 53.00 -8.50
N GLY A 77 -0.07 51.92 -9.21
CA GLY A 77 0.52 51.54 -10.49
C GLY A 77 1.71 50.59 -10.39
N ASP A 78 2.71 50.88 -9.56
CA ASP A 78 3.90 50.05 -9.34
C ASP A 78 4.47 50.22 -7.94
N LEU A 79 5.47 49.36 -7.59
CA LEU A 79 6.10 49.37 -6.28
C LEU A 79 6.79 50.70 -5.96
N ASP A 80 7.52 51.30 -6.89
CA ASP A 80 8.27 52.52 -6.61
C ASP A 80 7.33 53.68 -6.34
N THR A 81 6.31 53.88 -7.18
CA THR A 81 5.27 54.90 -7.00
C THR A 81 4.51 54.68 -5.67
N LEU A 82 4.22 53.44 -5.32
CA LEU A 82 3.57 53.11 -4.03
C LEU A 82 4.47 53.50 -2.84
N LEU A 83 5.75 53.17 -2.88
CA LEU A 83 6.68 53.47 -1.78
C LEU A 83 6.90 54.98 -1.63
N GLU A 84 7.01 55.75 -2.76
CA GLU A 84 7.13 57.18 -2.72
C GLU A 84 5.87 57.87 -2.14
N ARG A 85 4.69 57.32 -2.42
CA ARG A 85 3.42 57.85 -2.00
C ARG A 85 2.82 57.13 -0.78
N ALA A 86 3.60 56.32 -0.06
CA ALA A 86 3.15 55.53 1.09
C ALA A 86 2.53 56.39 2.17
N GLY A 87 2.92 57.64 2.30
CA GLY A 87 2.36 58.61 3.22
C GLY A 87 0.86 58.94 3.01
N GLU A 88 0.34 58.71 1.80
CA GLU A 88 -1.07 58.99 1.43
C GLU A 88 -2.03 57.86 1.88
N ILE A 89 -1.49 56.72 2.28
CA ILE A 89 -2.29 55.55 2.66
C ILE A 89 -3.10 55.83 3.93
N LYS A 90 -4.42 55.66 3.87
CA LYS A 90 -5.36 55.99 4.96
C LYS A 90 -5.20 55.08 6.17
N GLN A 91 -4.82 53.83 6.01
CA GLN A 91 -4.66 52.84 7.10
C GLN A 91 -3.32 53.03 7.81
N ASN A 92 -3.33 53.49 9.03
CA ASN A 92 -2.12 53.83 9.79
C ASN A 92 -1.08 52.73 9.82
N LYS A 93 -1.44 51.50 10.23
CA LYS A 93 -0.48 50.40 10.34
C LYS A 93 0.12 50.00 9.01
N ARG A 94 -0.66 50.03 7.93
CA ARG A 94 -0.17 49.72 6.58
C ARG A 94 0.79 50.81 6.07
N ARG A 95 0.46 52.05 6.29
CA ARG A 95 1.32 53.19 5.96
C ARG A 95 2.65 53.11 6.70
N GLU A 96 2.62 52.87 8.01
CA GLU A 96 3.79 52.73 8.87
C GLU A 96 4.68 51.59 8.36
N ASN A 97 4.13 50.42 8.10
CA ASN A 97 4.89 49.25 7.62
C ASN A 97 5.51 49.51 6.24
N LEU A 98 4.79 50.13 5.29
CA LEU A 98 5.36 50.45 3.96
C LEU A 98 6.51 51.47 4.02
N ILE A 99 6.45 52.43 4.95
CA ILE A 99 7.52 53.40 5.16
C ILE A 99 8.71 52.74 5.85
N GLU A 100 8.46 51.96 6.91
CA GLU A 100 9.48 51.30 7.74
C GLU A 100 10.23 50.22 6.95
N PHE A 101 9.49 49.41 6.17
CA PHE A 101 10.04 48.26 5.43
C PHE A 101 10.21 48.52 3.92
N ALA A 102 10.31 49.77 3.49
CA ALA A 102 10.48 50.13 2.09
C ALA A 102 11.74 49.49 1.45
N ASP A 103 12.84 49.46 2.18
CA ASP A 103 14.08 48.83 1.69
C ASP A 103 13.95 47.32 1.61
N LEU A 104 13.20 46.71 2.53
CA LEU A 104 12.93 45.28 2.49
C LEU A 104 12.07 44.90 1.28
N ALA A 105 11.13 45.74 0.89
CA ALA A 105 10.34 45.55 -0.34
C ALA A 105 11.23 45.66 -1.60
N ARG A 106 12.23 46.52 -1.60
CA ARG A 106 13.20 46.63 -2.73
C ARG A 106 14.10 45.41 -2.81
N VAL A 107 14.60 44.93 -1.67
CA VAL A 107 15.35 43.66 -1.61
C VAL A 107 14.49 42.48 -2.07
N SER A 108 13.24 42.44 -1.65
CA SER A 108 12.28 41.42 -2.11
C SER A 108 12.10 41.46 -3.61
N ARG A 109 12.00 42.65 -4.22
CA ARG A 109 11.93 42.81 -5.68
C ARG A 109 13.15 42.26 -6.39
N GLU A 110 14.33 42.52 -5.89
CA GLU A 110 15.56 41.96 -6.46
C GLU A 110 15.57 40.43 -6.40
N LEU A 111 15.11 39.86 -5.29
CA LEU A 111 15.07 38.42 -5.10
C LEU A 111 14.03 37.70 -5.98
N VAL A 112 12.85 38.31 -6.21
CA VAL A 112 11.78 37.68 -7.02
C VAL A 112 11.93 37.96 -8.51
N THR A 113 12.74 38.92 -8.91
CA THR A 113 12.94 39.22 -10.32
C THR A 113 13.84 38.18 -10.97
N LEU A 114 13.30 37.47 -11.94
CA LEU A 114 14.05 36.44 -12.66
C LEU A 114 15.17 37.08 -13.51
N LYS A 115 16.36 36.47 -13.42
CA LYS A 115 17.50 36.89 -14.23
C LYS A 115 17.31 36.46 -15.68
N GLN A 116 17.34 37.42 -16.63
CA GLN A 116 17.08 37.17 -18.04
C GLN A 116 18.34 37.06 -18.91
N ASP A 117 19.50 37.36 -18.34
CA ASP A 117 20.79 37.37 -19.03
C ASP A 117 21.70 36.21 -18.60
N VAL A 118 21.11 35.09 -18.18
CA VAL A 118 21.84 33.87 -17.85
C VAL A 118 22.55 33.36 -19.12
N PRO A 119 23.88 33.14 -19.09
CA PRO A 119 24.58 32.60 -20.26
C PRO A 119 24.10 31.16 -20.52
N VAL A 120 23.61 30.90 -21.71
CA VAL A 120 23.21 29.59 -22.22
C VAL A 120 24.15 29.20 -23.33
N GLU A 121 24.89 28.11 -23.19
CA GLU A 121 25.90 27.68 -24.18
C GLU A 121 25.26 27.12 -25.46
N ALA A 122 24.03 26.60 -25.39
CA ALA A 122 23.33 26.04 -26.55
C ALA A 122 22.56 27.11 -27.34
N ALA A 123 22.67 27.09 -28.66
CA ALA A 123 21.86 27.93 -29.53
C ALA A 123 20.38 27.53 -29.49
N TYR A 124 19.47 28.50 -29.50
CA TYR A 124 18.02 28.23 -29.42
C TYR A 124 17.54 27.25 -30.49
N ASP A 125 18.09 27.33 -31.71
CA ASP A 125 17.77 26.45 -32.83
C ASP A 125 18.22 25.00 -32.62
N SER A 126 19.04 24.73 -31.59
CA SER A 126 19.44 23.36 -31.21
C SER A 126 18.43 22.63 -30.33
N PHE A 127 17.44 23.35 -29.75
CA PHE A 127 16.37 22.77 -28.93
C PHE A 127 15.24 22.21 -29.81
N VAL A 128 15.59 21.30 -30.71
CA VAL A 128 14.63 20.54 -31.53
C VAL A 128 14.38 19.21 -30.87
N LEU A 129 13.13 18.75 -30.89
CA LEU A 129 12.81 17.40 -30.43
C LEU A 129 13.58 16.40 -31.31
N GLN A 130 14.45 15.65 -30.69
CA GLN A 130 15.18 14.55 -31.32
C GLN A 130 14.63 13.22 -30.78
N GLU A 131 14.61 12.21 -31.64
CA GLU A 131 14.35 10.86 -31.16
C GLU A 131 15.49 10.44 -30.22
N PRO A 132 15.18 9.93 -29.03
CA PRO A 132 16.21 9.46 -28.12
C PRO A 132 17.04 8.38 -28.77
N ASP A 133 18.36 8.45 -28.62
CA ASP A 133 19.24 7.35 -28.97
C ASP A 133 18.92 6.16 -28.05
N PRO A 134 18.54 4.99 -28.59
CA PRO A 134 18.09 3.86 -27.79
C PRO A 134 19.14 3.38 -26.78
N ASP A 135 20.40 3.26 -27.18
CA ASP A 135 21.47 2.73 -26.33
C ASP A 135 21.78 3.70 -25.17
N ASN A 136 21.82 5.00 -25.45
CA ASN A 136 22.03 6.03 -24.43
C ASN A 136 20.84 6.09 -23.46
N LEU A 137 19.60 5.96 -23.95
CA LEU A 137 18.40 5.97 -23.11
C LEU A 137 18.36 4.73 -22.19
N ILE A 138 18.63 3.55 -22.74
CA ILE A 138 18.69 2.29 -21.99
C ILE A 138 19.77 2.39 -20.93
N GLY A 139 21.01 2.74 -21.31
CA GLY A 139 22.14 2.88 -20.38
C GLY A 139 21.84 3.86 -19.23
N PHE A 140 21.22 5.01 -19.54
CA PHE A 140 20.79 5.97 -18.52
C PHE A 140 19.75 5.38 -17.55
N LEU A 141 18.72 4.70 -18.08
CA LEU A 141 17.67 4.11 -17.26
C LEU A 141 18.20 2.97 -16.38
N GLU A 142 19.16 2.20 -16.87
CA GLU A 142 19.86 1.14 -16.11
C GLU A 142 20.71 1.75 -14.98
N GLU A 143 21.54 2.76 -15.31
CA GLU A 143 22.38 3.45 -14.32
C GLU A 143 21.56 4.10 -13.21
N GLN A 144 20.41 4.70 -13.55
CA GLN A 144 19.51 5.33 -12.59
C GLN A 144 18.55 4.34 -11.90
N GLY A 145 18.54 3.05 -12.27
CA GLY A 145 17.71 2.02 -11.69
C GLY A 145 16.21 2.17 -11.98
N PHE A 146 15.82 2.84 -13.09
CA PHE A 146 14.41 3.04 -13.48
C PHE A 146 13.82 1.81 -14.17
N LYS A 147 13.78 0.67 -13.47
CA LYS A 147 13.41 -0.66 -14.00
C LYS A 147 12.08 -0.68 -14.78
N THR A 148 11.03 -0.08 -14.23
CA THR A 148 9.70 -0.06 -14.88
C THR A 148 9.68 0.74 -16.18
N ILE A 149 10.36 1.89 -16.20
CA ILE A 149 10.47 2.73 -17.40
C ILE A 149 11.35 2.03 -18.45
N LEU A 150 12.45 1.42 -18.01
CA LEU A 150 13.35 0.65 -18.84
C LEU A 150 12.62 -0.51 -19.56
N ALA A 151 11.85 -1.31 -18.82
CA ALA A 151 11.06 -2.40 -19.40
C ALA A 151 10.09 -1.91 -20.48
N ARG A 152 9.38 -0.78 -20.21
CA ARG A 152 8.46 -0.18 -21.17
C ARG A 152 9.19 0.32 -22.42
N VAL A 153 10.32 1.02 -22.25
CA VAL A 153 11.13 1.53 -23.36
C VAL A 153 11.66 0.41 -24.21
N LYS A 154 12.22 -0.66 -23.60
CA LYS A 154 12.68 -1.85 -24.33
C LYS A 154 11.54 -2.50 -25.14
N ALA A 155 10.33 -2.60 -24.56
CA ALA A 155 9.15 -3.13 -25.26
C ALA A 155 8.66 -2.23 -26.41
N GLU A 156 8.77 -0.92 -26.30
CA GLU A 156 8.45 0.03 -27.38
C GLU A 156 9.47 -0.05 -28.52
N LEU A 157 10.76 -0.06 -28.20
CA LEU A 157 11.84 -0.19 -29.19
C LEU A 157 11.77 -1.52 -29.95
N ALA A 158 11.45 -2.63 -29.28
CA ALA A 158 11.24 -3.92 -29.92
C ALA A 158 10.05 -3.91 -30.91
N ARG A 159 8.96 -3.19 -30.59
CA ARG A 159 7.81 -3.00 -31.49
C ARG A 159 8.14 -2.16 -32.72
N ASP A 160 9.03 -1.19 -32.58
CA ASP A 160 9.43 -0.28 -33.67
C ASP A 160 10.57 -0.86 -34.55
N GLY A 161 10.97 -2.13 -34.29
CA GLY A 161 11.95 -2.87 -35.10
C GLY A 161 13.41 -2.47 -34.85
N HIS A 162 13.70 -1.78 -33.78
CA HIS A 162 15.04 -1.61 -33.26
C HIS A 162 15.46 -2.88 -32.54
N LEU A 163 16.20 -3.77 -33.24
CA LEU A 163 16.79 -4.97 -32.64
C LEU A 163 17.82 -4.52 -31.60
N ILE A 164 17.48 -4.70 -30.35
CA ILE A 164 18.46 -4.66 -29.27
C ILE A 164 19.10 -6.05 -29.27
N ASP A 165 20.38 -6.14 -29.64
CA ASP A 165 21.21 -7.33 -29.45
C ASP A 165 21.47 -7.50 -27.94
N ASP A 166 20.43 -7.88 -27.21
CA ASP A 166 20.58 -8.38 -25.85
C ASP A 166 20.59 -9.90 -25.91
N ASP A 167 21.68 -10.47 -25.46
CA ASP A 167 21.95 -11.93 -25.29
C ASP A 167 21.00 -12.57 -24.22
N ASP A 168 19.83 -12.03 -24.03
CA ASP A 168 18.76 -12.54 -23.17
C ASP A 168 17.69 -13.24 -24.01
N GLY A 169 18.02 -14.44 -24.49
CA GLY A 169 17.06 -15.37 -25.12
C GLY A 169 15.89 -15.80 -24.24
N VAL A 170 15.62 -15.05 -23.15
CA VAL A 170 14.55 -15.29 -22.17
C VAL A 170 13.25 -14.57 -22.58
N ALA A 171 13.34 -13.38 -23.21
CA ALA A 171 12.14 -12.61 -23.57
C ALA A 171 11.41 -13.17 -24.82
N GLU A 172 12.15 -13.72 -25.79
CA GLU A 172 11.55 -14.37 -26.97
C GLU A 172 10.83 -15.68 -26.61
N ALA A 173 11.39 -16.46 -25.65
CA ALA A 173 10.73 -17.66 -25.13
C ALA A 173 9.46 -17.37 -24.33
N ALA A 174 9.31 -16.16 -23.77
CA ALA A 174 8.14 -15.76 -23.00
C ALA A 174 6.98 -15.30 -23.89
N ALA A 175 7.27 -14.62 -25.01
CA ALA A 175 6.25 -14.19 -25.97
C ALA A 175 5.64 -15.36 -26.75
N ASP A 176 6.45 -16.37 -27.11
CA ASP A 176 5.98 -17.61 -27.76
C ASP A 176 5.25 -18.57 -26.80
N ALA A 177 5.43 -18.42 -25.50
CA ALA A 177 4.83 -19.30 -24.50
C ALA A 177 3.30 -19.09 -24.32
N VAL A 178 2.71 -18.07 -24.92
CA VAL A 178 1.30 -17.68 -24.71
C VAL A 178 0.56 -17.52 -26.07
N THR A 179 0.70 -18.47 -26.95
CA THR A 179 -0.15 -18.56 -28.16
C THR A 179 -1.35 -19.48 -27.90
N ASP A 180 -2.50 -19.00 -28.22
CA ASP A 180 -3.82 -19.58 -28.62
C ASP A 180 -4.03 -21.11 -28.40
N GLY A 181 -3.74 -21.61 -27.20
CA GLY A 181 -4.11 -22.96 -26.79
C GLY A 181 -5.32 -22.85 -25.84
N GLY A 182 -6.46 -23.35 -26.27
CA GLY A 182 -7.69 -23.33 -25.47
C GLY A 182 -7.51 -23.97 -24.08
N TYR A 183 -8.38 -23.59 -23.17
CA TYR A 183 -8.44 -24.19 -21.83
C TYR A 183 -9.40 -25.38 -21.81
N ALA A 184 -9.22 -26.33 -20.89
CA ALA A 184 -10.00 -27.55 -20.81
C ALA A 184 -10.86 -27.59 -19.52
N LEU A 185 -12.16 -27.78 -19.66
CA LEU A 185 -13.05 -28.01 -18.53
C LEU A 185 -13.05 -29.51 -18.17
N ILE A 186 -12.67 -29.85 -16.96
CA ILE A 186 -12.48 -31.23 -16.49
C ILE A 186 -13.65 -31.65 -15.59
N GLN A 187 -14.56 -32.41 -16.15
CA GLN A 187 -15.78 -32.89 -15.45
C GLN A 187 -15.82 -34.42 -15.30
N GLU A 188 -14.77 -35.12 -15.78
CA GLU A 188 -14.67 -36.59 -15.78
C GLU A 188 -13.37 -37.06 -15.13
N GLU A 189 -13.46 -38.12 -14.31
CA GLU A 189 -12.30 -38.68 -13.61
C GLU A 189 -11.19 -39.16 -14.57
N ALA A 190 -11.53 -39.66 -15.74
CA ALA A 190 -10.55 -40.09 -16.76
C ALA A 190 -9.76 -38.91 -17.34
N ALA A 191 -10.41 -37.77 -17.57
CA ALA A 191 -9.74 -36.56 -18.03
C ALA A 191 -8.82 -36.00 -16.94
N LEU A 192 -9.26 -35.98 -15.67
CA LEU A 192 -8.42 -35.59 -14.53
C LEU A 192 -7.18 -36.47 -14.42
N ALA A 193 -7.32 -37.78 -14.56
CA ALA A 193 -6.20 -38.72 -14.53
C ALA A 193 -5.17 -38.46 -15.63
N ALA A 194 -5.61 -38.02 -16.82
CA ALA A 194 -4.69 -37.65 -17.90
C ALA A 194 -3.85 -36.40 -17.56
N TRP A 195 -4.45 -35.39 -16.95
CA TRP A 195 -3.77 -34.19 -16.47
C TRP A 195 -2.78 -34.50 -15.36
N ILE A 196 -3.16 -35.32 -14.39
CA ILE A 196 -2.27 -35.80 -13.31
C ILE A 196 -1.05 -36.52 -13.89
N ALA A 197 -1.27 -37.45 -14.82
CA ALA A 197 -0.18 -38.21 -15.46
C ALA A 197 0.75 -37.29 -16.27
N ALA A 198 0.21 -36.28 -16.95
CA ALA A 198 1.02 -35.30 -17.68
C ALA A 198 1.88 -34.45 -16.71
N ALA A 199 1.31 -33.95 -15.63
CA ALA A 199 2.02 -33.19 -14.60
C ALA A 199 3.14 -34.04 -13.95
N GLN A 200 2.87 -35.28 -13.60
CA GLN A 200 3.87 -36.21 -13.06
C GLN A 200 5.00 -36.49 -14.06
N LYS A 201 4.66 -36.69 -15.35
CA LYS A 201 5.65 -36.91 -16.41
C LYS A 201 6.56 -35.69 -16.61
N GLN A 202 5.99 -34.48 -16.53
CA GLN A 202 6.74 -33.24 -16.76
C GLN A 202 7.51 -32.78 -15.51
N GLY A 203 7.17 -33.28 -14.33
CA GLY A 203 7.82 -32.93 -13.06
C GLY A 203 7.53 -31.52 -12.55
N VAL A 204 6.66 -30.76 -13.23
CA VAL A 204 6.27 -29.39 -12.90
C VAL A 204 4.80 -29.17 -13.25
N VAL A 205 4.06 -28.50 -12.39
CA VAL A 205 2.66 -28.10 -12.61
C VAL A 205 2.36 -26.79 -11.90
N ALA A 206 1.72 -25.83 -12.57
CA ALA A 206 1.12 -24.72 -11.88
C ALA A 206 -0.26 -25.12 -11.35
N VAL A 207 -0.57 -24.65 -10.14
CA VAL A 207 -1.80 -24.97 -9.39
C VAL A 207 -2.37 -23.69 -8.84
N ASP A 208 -3.68 -23.56 -8.96
CA ASP A 208 -4.41 -22.47 -8.34
C ASP A 208 -5.77 -22.99 -7.80
N THR A 209 -6.33 -22.37 -6.78
CA THR A 209 -7.59 -22.78 -6.15
C THR A 209 -8.63 -21.69 -6.16
N GLU A 210 -9.83 -22.05 -6.60
CA GLU A 210 -11.00 -21.19 -6.50
C GLU A 210 -11.85 -21.55 -5.28
N THR A 211 -12.24 -20.53 -4.51
CA THR A 211 -12.91 -20.71 -3.23
C THR A 211 -14.08 -19.73 -3.04
N ASN A 212 -14.86 -19.93 -1.97
CA ASN A 212 -15.94 -19.02 -1.60
C ASN A 212 -15.53 -17.93 -0.59
N SER A 213 -14.27 -17.89 -0.14
CA SER A 213 -13.79 -16.97 0.89
C SER A 213 -12.32 -16.62 0.70
N LEU A 214 -11.92 -15.41 1.10
CA LEU A 214 -10.51 -15.01 1.21
C LEU A 214 -9.83 -15.51 2.50
N ASP A 215 -10.61 -15.98 3.47
CA ASP A 215 -10.11 -16.64 4.68
C ASP A 215 -9.87 -18.12 4.34
N SER A 216 -8.63 -18.49 4.03
CA SER A 216 -8.19 -19.82 3.61
C SER A 216 -8.57 -20.92 4.62
N LEU A 217 -8.56 -20.58 5.92
CA LEU A 217 -8.88 -21.52 6.99
C LEU A 217 -10.38 -21.82 7.14
N ARG A 218 -11.23 -21.02 6.46
CA ARG A 218 -12.70 -21.21 6.41
C ARG A 218 -13.21 -21.45 5.00
N ALA A 219 -12.37 -21.20 4.00
CA ALA A 219 -12.72 -21.31 2.61
C ALA A 219 -13.15 -22.73 2.22
N GLU A 220 -14.22 -22.83 1.47
CA GLU A 220 -14.65 -24.06 0.80
C GLU A 220 -14.12 -24.07 -0.63
N LEU A 221 -13.55 -25.20 -1.04
CA LEU A 221 -12.96 -25.37 -2.36
C LEU A 221 -14.08 -25.45 -3.42
N VAL A 222 -14.08 -24.52 -4.35
CA VAL A 222 -15.03 -24.47 -5.48
C VAL A 222 -14.44 -25.11 -6.73
N GLY A 223 -13.15 -24.98 -6.95
CA GLY A 223 -12.46 -25.60 -8.07
C GLY A 223 -10.96 -25.57 -7.94
N VAL A 224 -10.29 -26.27 -8.83
CA VAL A 224 -8.82 -26.31 -8.96
C VAL A 224 -8.46 -26.12 -10.42
N SER A 225 -7.48 -25.28 -10.70
CA SER A 225 -6.88 -25.15 -12.02
C SER A 225 -5.47 -25.72 -12.04
N LEU A 226 -5.10 -26.31 -13.17
CA LEU A 226 -3.76 -26.85 -13.41
C LEU A 226 -3.24 -26.34 -14.74
N SER A 227 -1.96 -25.96 -14.79
CA SER A 227 -1.26 -25.67 -16.04
C SER A 227 0.05 -26.46 -16.13
N VAL A 228 0.36 -26.92 -17.32
CA VAL A 228 1.55 -27.75 -17.63
C VAL A 228 2.28 -27.22 -18.85
N ALA A 229 3.59 -27.49 -18.92
CA ALA A 229 4.45 -27.00 -20.00
C ALA A 229 4.08 -27.54 -21.37
N GLU A 230 3.83 -28.85 -21.46
CA GLU A 230 3.41 -29.53 -22.70
C GLU A 230 1.88 -29.72 -22.65
N PRO A 231 1.14 -29.25 -23.67
CA PRO A 231 -0.32 -29.33 -23.68
C PRO A 231 -0.87 -30.74 -23.52
N VAL A 232 -1.98 -30.87 -22.78
CA VAL A 232 -2.75 -32.11 -22.66
C VAL A 232 -3.96 -32.02 -23.60
N ALA A 233 -4.03 -32.89 -24.58
CA ALA A 233 -5.08 -32.89 -25.61
C ALA A 233 -5.27 -31.52 -26.32
N GLY A 234 -4.19 -30.75 -26.46
CA GLY A 234 -4.19 -29.42 -27.08
C GLY A 234 -4.48 -28.26 -26.14
N ALA A 235 -4.75 -28.49 -24.84
CA ALA A 235 -4.94 -27.45 -23.84
C ALA A 235 -3.74 -27.36 -22.89
N ARG A 236 -3.30 -26.14 -22.57
CA ARG A 236 -2.17 -25.88 -21.66
C ARG A 236 -2.59 -25.78 -20.20
N ALA A 237 -3.81 -25.32 -19.96
CA ALA A 237 -4.37 -25.24 -18.63
C ALA A 237 -5.79 -25.83 -18.61
N CYS A 238 -6.23 -26.23 -17.43
CA CYS A 238 -7.56 -26.74 -17.23
C CYS A 238 -8.17 -26.24 -15.94
N TYR A 239 -9.51 -26.27 -15.88
CA TYR A 239 -10.28 -26.02 -14.68
C TYR A 239 -11.09 -27.27 -14.29
N ILE A 240 -11.06 -27.63 -13.03
CA ILE A 240 -11.72 -28.78 -12.41
C ILE A 240 -12.77 -28.24 -11.45
N PRO A 241 -14.07 -28.09 -11.86
CA PRO A 241 -15.14 -27.64 -10.98
C PRO A 241 -15.46 -28.71 -9.93
N LEU A 242 -15.62 -28.31 -8.66
CA LEU A 242 -15.80 -29.20 -7.51
C LEU A 242 -16.94 -28.77 -6.58
N GLY A 243 -17.21 -27.47 -6.50
CA GLY A 243 -18.18 -26.89 -5.57
C GLY A 243 -19.12 -25.87 -6.21
N HIS A 244 -19.31 -25.92 -7.54
CA HIS A 244 -20.28 -25.04 -8.20
C HIS A 244 -21.72 -25.44 -7.88
N VAL A 245 -22.57 -24.43 -7.75
CA VAL A 245 -24.00 -24.55 -7.50
C VAL A 245 -24.80 -23.98 -8.67
N ALA A 246 -26.10 -24.27 -8.71
CA ALA A 246 -26.98 -23.67 -9.70
C ALA A 246 -26.98 -22.13 -9.56
N PRO A 247 -26.89 -21.37 -10.68
CA PRO A 247 -27.01 -19.92 -10.62
C PRO A 247 -28.35 -19.52 -9.99
N ARG A 248 -28.35 -18.58 -9.05
CA ARG A 248 -29.59 -18.05 -8.49
C ARG A 248 -30.39 -17.36 -9.59
N ALA A 249 -31.64 -17.81 -9.80
CA ALA A 249 -32.57 -17.12 -10.70
C ALA A 249 -32.79 -15.69 -10.17
N GLN A 250 -32.40 -14.67 -10.93
CA GLN A 250 -32.67 -13.28 -10.59
C GLN A 250 -34.17 -13.08 -10.40
N GLY A 251 -34.62 -12.85 -9.15
CA GLY A 251 -36.01 -12.52 -8.83
C GLY A 251 -36.83 -13.61 -8.10
N ALA A 252 -36.25 -14.73 -7.70
CA ALA A 252 -36.96 -15.69 -6.84
C ALA A 252 -36.99 -15.18 -5.40
N LEU A 253 -38.11 -14.65 -4.93
CA LEU A 253 -38.42 -14.49 -3.52
C LEU A 253 -38.43 -15.89 -2.87
N ASP A 254 -37.61 -16.05 -1.84
CA ASP A 254 -37.62 -17.27 -1.01
C ASP A 254 -38.94 -17.35 -0.22
N LEU A 255 -39.92 -17.95 -0.82
CA LEU A 255 -41.15 -18.33 -0.16
C LEU A 255 -40.97 -19.77 0.32
N GLY A 256 -40.46 -19.92 1.58
CA GLY A 256 -40.32 -21.19 2.22
C GLY A 256 -41.51 -22.13 1.96
N GLY A 257 -41.29 -23.14 1.13
CA GLY A 257 -42.25 -24.19 0.81
C GLY A 257 -41.54 -25.54 0.89
N ASP A 258 -41.83 -26.32 1.92
CA ASP A 258 -41.56 -27.75 1.99
C ASP A 258 -42.31 -28.44 0.80
N GLY A 259 -41.58 -28.74 -0.26
CA GLY A 259 -42.07 -29.47 -1.40
C GLY A 259 -40.98 -30.38 -1.94
N ASP A 260 -41.17 -31.67 -1.70
CA ASP A 260 -40.44 -32.79 -2.32
C ASP A 260 -40.51 -32.65 -3.88
N ASN A 261 -39.46 -32.06 -4.47
CA ASN A 261 -39.38 -31.86 -5.91
C ASN A 261 -38.08 -32.46 -6.44
N THR A 262 -38.17 -33.70 -6.95
CA THR A 262 -37.16 -34.40 -7.74
C THR A 262 -37.01 -33.77 -9.13
N ALA A 263 -36.81 -32.46 -9.22
CA ALA A 263 -36.30 -31.78 -10.42
C ALA A 263 -34.78 -31.71 -10.30
N SER A 264 -34.04 -31.94 -11.40
CA SER A 264 -32.61 -31.69 -11.48
C SER A 264 -32.35 -30.28 -10.97
N ASP A 265 -31.62 -30.13 -9.87
CA ASP A 265 -31.46 -28.86 -9.15
C ASP A 265 -30.62 -27.81 -9.90
N GLY A 266 -30.35 -28.02 -11.18
CA GLY A 266 -29.56 -27.12 -12.02
C GLY A 266 -28.06 -27.07 -11.69
N THR A 267 -27.61 -27.86 -10.71
CA THR A 267 -26.19 -27.97 -10.36
C THR A 267 -25.39 -28.47 -11.55
N PRO A 268 -24.31 -27.79 -11.97
CA PRO A 268 -23.54 -28.21 -13.13
C PRO A 268 -22.85 -29.55 -12.88
N LYS A 269 -22.61 -30.30 -13.98
CA LYS A 269 -21.85 -31.54 -13.92
C LYS A 269 -20.44 -31.24 -13.41
N GLN A 270 -19.97 -32.00 -12.41
CA GLN A 270 -18.65 -31.85 -11.82
C GLN A 270 -18.22 -33.17 -11.15
N ILE A 271 -16.90 -33.34 -10.96
CA ILE A 271 -16.38 -34.48 -10.24
C ILE A 271 -16.71 -34.31 -8.75
N PRO A 272 -17.22 -35.35 -8.05
CA PRO A 272 -17.42 -35.27 -6.61
C PRO A 272 -16.14 -34.88 -5.87
N LEU A 273 -16.20 -33.87 -5.01
CA LEU A 273 -15.04 -33.29 -4.31
C LEU A 273 -14.11 -34.36 -3.71
N LYS A 274 -14.66 -35.33 -2.96
CA LYS A 274 -13.88 -36.41 -2.34
C LYS A 274 -13.10 -37.25 -3.34
N LYS A 275 -13.63 -37.45 -4.55
CA LYS A 275 -12.94 -38.22 -5.60
C LYS A 275 -11.83 -37.42 -6.26
N ALA A 276 -12.09 -36.15 -6.54
CA ALA A 276 -11.09 -35.26 -7.10
C ALA A 276 -9.91 -35.05 -6.13
N VAL A 277 -10.21 -34.79 -4.85
CA VAL A 277 -9.21 -34.68 -3.77
C VAL A 277 -8.36 -35.96 -3.67
N ALA A 278 -8.98 -37.13 -3.67
CA ALA A 278 -8.28 -38.40 -3.62
C ALA A 278 -7.37 -38.64 -4.86
N ALA A 279 -7.79 -38.16 -6.04
CA ALA A 279 -6.99 -38.25 -7.26
C ALA A 279 -5.85 -37.24 -7.31
N LEU A 280 -6.07 -35.99 -6.85
CA LEU A 280 -5.08 -34.92 -6.83
C LEU A 280 -4.02 -35.10 -5.74
N LYS A 281 -4.37 -35.69 -4.59
CA LYS A 281 -3.47 -35.85 -3.45
C LYS A 281 -2.11 -36.47 -3.80
N PRO A 282 -2.02 -37.60 -4.55
CA PRO A 282 -0.72 -38.18 -4.91
C PRO A 282 0.15 -37.25 -5.77
N LEU A 283 -0.44 -36.38 -6.61
CA LEU A 283 0.29 -35.40 -7.39
C LEU A 283 0.79 -34.23 -6.52
N LEU A 284 -0.10 -33.69 -5.70
CA LEU A 284 0.20 -32.50 -4.89
C LEU A 284 1.23 -32.78 -3.78
N GLU A 285 1.29 -34.01 -3.27
CA GLU A 285 2.25 -34.45 -2.25
C GLU A 285 3.52 -35.08 -2.85
N ASP A 286 3.58 -35.28 -4.18
CA ASP A 286 4.75 -35.87 -4.83
C ASP A 286 5.94 -34.93 -4.78
N ARG A 287 7.01 -35.34 -4.08
CA ARG A 287 8.24 -34.57 -3.97
C ARG A 287 9.05 -34.50 -5.27
N GLY A 288 8.76 -35.36 -6.23
CA GLY A 288 9.36 -35.33 -7.58
C GLY A 288 8.69 -34.37 -8.55
N VAL A 289 7.58 -33.75 -8.14
CA VAL A 289 6.84 -32.77 -8.94
C VAL A 289 6.83 -31.42 -8.24
N LEU A 290 7.37 -30.39 -8.89
CA LEU A 290 7.32 -29.03 -8.38
C LEU A 290 5.91 -28.43 -8.63
N LYS A 291 5.25 -27.95 -7.59
CA LYS A 291 4.01 -27.17 -7.67
C LYS A 291 4.35 -25.70 -7.70
N ILE A 292 3.86 -25.00 -8.67
CA ILE A 292 4.02 -23.55 -8.83
C ILE A 292 2.67 -22.92 -8.53
N ALA A 293 2.64 -21.93 -7.64
CA ALA A 293 1.44 -21.17 -7.35
C ALA A 293 1.75 -19.66 -7.25
N HIS A 294 0.72 -18.86 -7.19
CA HIS A 294 0.83 -17.44 -6.90
C HIS A 294 0.18 -17.16 -5.55
N ASN A 295 0.96 -16.76 -4.53
CA ASN A 295 0.53 -16.75 -3.12
C ASN A 295 0.23 -18.17 -2.60
N ALA A 296 1.19 -19.07 -2.85
CA ALA A 296 1.11 -20.51 -2.60
C ALA A 296 0.64 -20.91 -1.20
N LYS A 297 0.88 -20.07 -0.21
CA LYS A 297 0.43 -20.32 1.18
C LYS A 297 -1.10 -20.44 1.25
N TYR A 298 -1.84 -19.59 0.55
CA TYR A 298 -3.30 -19.66 0.49
C TYR A 298 -3.79 -21.00 -0.03
N ASP A 299 -3.26 -21.45 -1.17
CA ASP A 299 -3.63 -22.72 -1.78
C ASP A 299 -3.24 -23.91 -0.91
N SER A 300 -2.06 -23.85 -0.28
CA SER A 300 -1.60 -24.88 0.66
C SER A 300 -2.56 -25.04 1.84
N GLU A 301 -3.02 -23.94 2.44
CA GLU A 301 -3.98 -23.95 3.53
C GLU A 301 -5.36 -24.51 3.11
N VAL A 302 -5.84 -24.13 1.91
CA VAL A 302 -7.07 -24.66 1.33
C VAL A 302 -6.96 -26.18 1.12
N PHE A 303 -5.84 -26.64 0.58
CA PHE A 303 -5.58 -28.07 0.40
C PHE A 303 -5.36 -28.82 1.72
N ALA A 304 -4.70 -28.21 2.70
CA ALA A 304 -4.51 -28.81 4.02
C ALA A 304 -5.85 -29.13 4.72
N ARG A 305 -6.88 -28.31 4.54
CA ARG A 305 -8.25 -28.59 4.99
C ARG A 305 -8.87 -29.81 4.32
N GLN A 306 -8.41 -30.16 3.12
CA GLN A 306 -8.81 -31.40 2.42
C GLN A 306 -7.89 -32.58 2.77
N GLY A 307 -6.94 -32.40 3.69
CA GLY A 307 -5.97 -33.41 4.08
C GLY A 307 -4.86 -33.63 3.05
N ILE A 308 -4.52 -32.63 2.25
CA ILE A 308 -3.42 -32.63 1.29
C ILE A 308 -2.34 -31.67 1.77
N HIS A 309 -1.10 -32.12 1.87
CA HIS A 309 0.07 -31.29 2.16
C HIS A 309 0.86 -31.05 0.86
N MET A 310 0.56 -29.92 0.23
CA MET A 310 1.14 -29.55 -1.07
C MET A 310 2.64 -29.25 -0.93
N GLY A 311 3.48 -29.90 -1.74
CA GLY A 311 4.93 -29.63 -1.75
C GLY A 311 5.70 -30.61 -2.63
N PRO A 312 6.93 -30.24 -3.09
CA PRO A 312 7.58 -28.93 -2.97
C PRO A 312 6.88 -27.85 -3.79
N ILE A 313 7.01 -26.59 -3.35
CA ILE A 313 6.38 -25.44 -3.98
C ILE A 313 7.39 -24.39 -4.46
N ASP A 314 7.04 -23.65 -5.53
CA ASP A 314 7.57 -22.33 -5.85
C ASP A 314 6.41 -21.34 -5.88
N ASP A 315 6.65 -20.11 -5.43
CA ASP A 315 5.66 -19.05 -5.35
C ASP A 315 6.08 -17.86 -6.21
N THR A 316 5.30 -17.55 -7.26
CA THR A 316 5.62 -16.48 -8.20
C THR A 316 5.50 -15.09 -7.58
N MET A 317 4.64 -14.89 -6.57
CA MET A 317 4.57 -13.66 -5.78
C MET A 317 5.87 -13.44 -5.01
N LEU A 318 6.40 -14.48 -4.36
CA LEU A 318 7.66 -14.41 -3.61
C LEU A 318 8.88 -14.33 -4.53
N LEU A 319 8.87 -14.95 -5.71
CA LEU A 319 9.90 -14.75 -6.72
C LEU A 319 10.01 -13.28 -7.11
N SER A 320 8.89 -12.64 -7.45
CA SER A 320 8.84 -11.22 -7.76
C SER A 320 9.26 -10.36 -6.56
N TYR A 321 8.79 -10.68 -5.36
CA TYR A 321 9.13 -9.95 -4.14
C TYR A 321 10.64 -9.94 -3.85
N VAL A 322 11.31 -11.08 -3.99
CA VAL A 322 12.76 -11.19 -3.77
C VAL A 322 13.56 -10.44 -4.82
N LEU A 323 13.11 -10.47 -6.08
CA LEU A 323 13.77 -9.79 -7.19
C LEU A 323 13.51 -8.27 -7.22
N GLU A 324 12.30 -7.84 -6.89
CA GLU A 324 11.80 -6.50 -7.20
C GLU A 324 11.09 -5.84 -6.00
N GLY A 325 11.44 -6.24 -4.78
CA GLY A 325 10.81 -5.73 -3.56
C GLY A 325 10.80 -4.21 -3.47
N GLY A 326 9.61 -3.63 -3.30
CA GLY A 326 9.41 -2.19 -3.20
C GLY A 326 9.34 -1.43 -4.53
N ALA A 327 9.52 -2.09 -5.68
CA ALA A 327 9.42 -1.44 -6.99
C ALA A 327 7.95 -1.33 -7.47
N HIS A 328 7.13 -2.32 -7.16
CA HIS A 328 5.71 -2.41 -7.55
C HIS A 328 4.98 -3.39 -6.62
N GLY A 329 3.67 -3.58 -6.83
CA GLY A 329 2.91 -4.65 -6.18
C GLY A 329 3.25 -6.02 -6.78
N HIS A 330 2.98 -7.08 -6.02
CA HIS A 330 3.31 -8.45 -6.42
C HIS A 330 2.08 -9.31 -6.72
N GLY A 331 0.93 -8.67 -7.01
CA GLY A 331 -0.29 -9.36 -7.40
C GLY A 331 -0.23 -9.92 -8.82
N LEU A 332 -0.96 -11.01 -9.09
CA LEU A 332 -0.92 -11.73 -10.36
C LEU A 332 -1.20 -10.83 -11.57
N ASP A 333 -2.25 -9.99 -11.51
CA ASP A 333 -2.63 -9.06 -12.58
C ASP A 333 -1.50 -8.07 -12.92
N GLU A 334 -0.87 -7.52 -11.88
CA GLU A 334 0.20 -6.53 -12.04
C GLU A 334 1.45 -7.16 -12.65
N LEU A 335 1.83 -8.34 -12.17
CA LEU A 335 2.98 -9.08 -12.69
C LEU A 335 2.75 -9.56 -14.13
N THR A 336 1.53 -10.00 -14.44
CA THR A 336 1.18 -10.39 -15.82
C THR A 336 1.33 -9.22 -16.78
N LEU A 337 0.77 -8.07 -16.42
CA LEU A 337 0.89 -6.88 -17.24
C LEU A 337 2.36 -6.45 -17.40
N LEU A 338 3.11 -6.47 -16.30
CA LEU A 338 4.51 -6.03 -16.27
C LEU A 338 5.42 -6.92 -17.13
N HIS A 339 5.31 -8.23 -16.97
CA HIS A 339 6.25 -9.18 -17.57
C HIS A 339 5.80 -9.75 -18.91
N THR A 340 4.50 -9.75 -19.21
CA THR A 340 3.96 -10.33 -20.44
C THR A 340 3.22 -9.33 -21.33
N GLY A 341 2.90 -8.14 -20.83
CA GLY A 341 2.10 -7.13 -21.51
C GLY A 341 0.62 -7.50 -21.65
N ARG A 342 0.15 -8.58 -21.01
CA ARG A 342 -1.25 -9.06 -21.04
C ARG A 342 -2.03 -8.54 -19.86
N THR A 343 -3.34 -8.43 -20.06
CA THR A 343 -4.30 -8.11 -18.99
C THR A 343 -5.13 -9.34 -18.70
N ASN A 344 -5.15 -9.78 -17.45
CA ASN A 344 -5.96 -10.91 -17.00
C ASN A 344 -7.45 -10.54 -16.91
N ILE A 345 -8.30 -11.56 -16.95
CA ILE A 345 -9.73 -11.45 -16.63
C ILE A 345 -9.85 -11.09 -15.15
N LYS A 346 -10.58 -10.02 -14.84
CA LYS A 346 -10.71 -9.59 -13.44
C LYS A 346 -11.82 -10.36 -12.72
N PHE A 347 -11.61 -10.67 -11.45
CA PHE A 347 -12.63 -11.28 -10.60
C PHE A 347 -13.98 -10.54 -10.65
N SER A 348 -13.96 -9.20 -10.73
CA SER A 348 -15.16 -8.38 -10.87
C SER A 348 -15.92 -8.57 -12.19
N GLU A 349 -15.27 -9.06 -13.25
CA GLU A 349 -15.90 -9.35 -14.54
C GLU A 349 -16.70 -10.66 -14.50
N VAL A 350 -16.24 -11.63 -13.71
CA VAL A 350 -16.92 -12.93 -13.56
C VAL A 350 -17.93 -12.95 -12.42
N CYS A 351 -17.61 -12.30 -11.28
CA CYS A 351 -18.47 -12.28 -10.08
C CYS A 351 -19.31 -11.01 -9.93
N GLY A 352 -19.10 -9.97 -10.76
CA GLY A 352 -19.78 -8.69 -10.63
C GLY A 352 -19.32 -7.85 -9.45
N THR A 353 -19.96 -6.69 -9.25
CA THR A 353 -19.60 -5.72 -8.20
C THR A 353 -20.83 -5.24 -7.40
N GLY A 354 -20.59 -4.73 -6.19
CA GLY A 354 -21.63 -4.10 -5.36
C GLY A 354 -22.74 -5.08 -4.97
N LYS A 355 -24.00 -4.64 -5.07
CA LYS A 355 -25.17 -5.43 -4.65
C LYS A 355 -25.49 -6.62 -5.56
N ASN A 356 -24.93 -6.63 -6.77
CA ASN A 356 -25.15 -7.71 -7.75
C ASN A 356 -23.97 -8.70 -7.76
N ARG A 357 -23.04 -8.62 -6.83
CA ARG A 357 -21.93 -9.55 -6.71
C ARG A 357 -22.46 -10.93 -6.31
N ILE A 358 -22.07 -11.95 -7.07
CA ILE A 358 -22.30 -13.37 -6.80
C ILE A 358 -21.05 -14.02 -6.22
N GLY A 359 -21.21 -15.16 -5.55
CA GLY A 359 -20.09 -16.01 -5.16
C GLY A 359 -19.50 -16.74 -6.36
N PHE A 360 -18.19 -17.08 -6.30
CA PHE A 360 -17.54 -17.80 -7.41
C PHE A 360 -18.24 -19.14 -7.72
N ALA A 361 -18.77 -19.81 -6.71
CA ALA A 361 -19.56 -21.04 -6.87
C ALA A 361 -20.81 -20.87 -7.75
N GLU A 362 -21.33 -19.66 -7.90
CA GLU A 362 -22.51 -19.33 -8.71
C GLU A 362 -22.14 -18.89 -10.14
N VAL A 363 -20.83 -18.75 -10.45
CA VAL A 363 -20.32 -18.37 -11.78
C VAL A 363 -20.56 -19.50 -12.77
N ALA A 364 -21.03 -19.17 -13.99
CA ALA A 364 -21.18 -20.12 -15.07
C ALA A 364 -19.84 -20.77 -15.44
N LEU A 365 -19.84 -22.08 -15.68
CA LEU A 365 -18.60 -22.88 -15.86
C LEU A 365 -17.72 -22.43 -17.02
N ASP A 366 -18.29 -21.87 -18.09
CA ASP A 366 -17.54 -21.31 -19.21
C ASP A 366 -16.69 -20.10 -18.76
N LYS A 367 -17.27 -19.18 -18.00
CA LYS A 367 -16.55 -18.03 -17.45
C LYS A 367 -15.59 -18.41 -16.33
N ALA A 368 -15.97 -19.37 -15.49
CA ALA A 368 -15.11 -19.88 -14.45
C ALA A 368 -13.89 -20.59 -15.04
N LEU A 369 -14.05 -21.32 -16.14
CA LEU A 369 -12.97 -21.96 -16.88
C LEU A 369 -11.96 -20.92 -17.39
N ASP A 370 -12.45 -19.91 -18.10
CA ASP A 370 -11.57 -18.90 -18.70
C ASP A 370 -10.77 -18.16 -17.64
N TYR A 371 -11.41 -17.76 -16.55
CA TYR A 371 -10.78 -17.06 -15.42
C TYR A 371 -9.75 -17.95 -14.70
N ALA A 372 -10.18 -19.08 -14.16
CA ALA A 372 -9.33 -19.91 -13.30
C ALA A 372 -8.18 -20.62 -14.06
N ALA A 373 -8.43 -21.03 -15.30
CA ALA A 373 -7.38 -21.63 -16.12
C ALA A 373 -6.35 -20.59 -16.59
N GLU A 374 -6.77 -19.34 -16.83
CA GLU A 374 -5.87 -18.22 -17.12
C GLU A 374 -4.91 -17.98 -15.95
N ASP A 375 -5.40 -17.96 -14.71
CA ASP A 375 -4.56 -17.71 -13.52
C ASP A 375 -3.47 -18.78 -13.37
N ALA A 376 -3.77 -20.06 -13.58
CA ALA A 376 -2.77 -21.13 -13.58
C ALA A 376 -1.79 -21.02 -14.76
N ASP A 377 -2.25 -20.69 -15.98
CA ASP A 377 -1.40 -20.57 -17.18
C ASP A 377 -0.42 -19.40 -17.03
N VAL A 378 -0.92 -18.26 -16.56
CA VAL A 378 -0.09 -17.08 -16.30
C VAL A 378 0.91 -17.32 -15.18
N THR A 379 0.50 -18.01 -14.11
CA THR A 379 1.40 -18.38 -13.00
C THR A 379 2.58 -19.22 -13.50
N LEU A 380 2.33 -20.19 -14.39
CA LEU A 380 3.40 -20.97 -15.01
C LEU A 380 4.33 -20.11 -15.90
N ALA A 381 3.75 -19.17 -16.66
CA ALA A 381 4.51 -18.26 -17.51
C ALA A 381 5.40 -17.33 -16.67
N LEU A 382 4.87 -16.73 -15.62
CA LEU A 382 5.63 -15.88 -14.67
C LEU A 382 6.78 -16.65 -14.01
N HIS A 383 6.55 -17.88 -13.62
CA HIS A 383 7.62 -18.70 -13.05
C HIS A 383 8.78 -18.88 -14.02
N ARG A 384 8.52 -19.12 -15.30
CA ARG A 384 9.56 -19.28 -16.34
C ARG A 384 10.37 -18.00 -16.55
N ILE A 385 9.74 -16.84 -16.36
CA ILE A 385 10.40 -15.54 -16.48
C ILE A 385 11.20 -15.22 -15.22
N LEU A 386 10.60 -15.38 -14.03
CA LEU A 386 11.18 -14.91 -12.78
C LEU A 386 12.22 -15.87 -12.18
N LYS A 387 11.98 -17.20 -12.26
CA LYS A 387 12.86 -18.17 -11.59
C LYS A 387 14.32 -18.14 -12.08
N PRO A 388 14.62 -18.04 -13.38
CA PRO A 388 16.01 -17.93 -13.87
C PRO A 388 16.72 -16.67 -13.36
N ARG A 389 15.98 -15.57 -13.18
CA ARG A 389 16.52 -14.29 -12.71
C ARG A 389 17.10 -14.37 -11.30
N LEU A 390 16.62 -15.29 -10.46
CA LEU A 390 17.22 -15.49 -9.13
C LEU A 390 18.72 -15.76 -9.18
N VAL A 391 19.17 -16.47 -10.21
CA VAL A 391 20.60 -16.82 -10.37
C VAL A 391 21.38 -15.63 -10.93
N SER A 392 20.89 -15.00 -12.00
CA SER A 392 21.56 -13.86 -12.63
C SER A 392 21.61 -12.63 -11.72
N GLU A 393 20.59 -12.42 -10.88
CA GLU A 393 20.52 -11.30 -9.93
C GLU A 393 21.03 -11.66 -8.52
N HIS A 394 21.62 -12.83 -8.32
CA HIS A 394 22.22 -13.31 -7.06
C HIS A 394 21.23 -13.42 -5.88
N MET A 395 19.94 -13.61 -6.16
CA MET A 395 18.87 -13.70 -5.17
C MET A 395 18.48 -15.13 -4.79
N ALA A 396 19.09 -16.14 -5.41
CA ALA A 396 18.76 -17.56 -5.18
C ALA A 396 18.86 -17.94 -3.69
N THR A 397 19.87 -17.47 -2.97
CA THR A 397 20.03 -17.79 -1.54
C THR A 397 18.86 -17.25 -0.70
N VAL A 398 18.46 -16.00 -0.92
CA VAL A 398 17.34 -15.39 -0.18
C VAL A 398 16.05 -16.18 -0.42
N TYR A 399 15.75 -16.46 -1.68
CA TYR A 399 14.54 -17.22 -2.04
C TYR A 399 14.54 -18.64 -1.50
N GLU A 400 15.60 -19.41 -1.79
CA GLU A 400 15.65 -20.84 -1.49
C GLU A 400 15.83 -21.17 0.00
N THR A 401 16.48 -20.29 0.76
CA THR A 401 16.80 -20.57 2.16
C THR A 401 15.97 -19.77 3.17
N ILE A 402 15.28 -18.71 2.73
CA ILE A 402 14.49 -17.87 3.62
C ILE A 402 13.02 -17.85 3.17
N GLU A 403 12.70 -17.25 2.03
CA GLU A 403 11.33 -16.94 1.67
C GLU A 403 10.49 -18.18 1.33
N ARG A 404 11.04 -19.07 0.51
CA ARG A 404 10.33 -20.29 0.12
C ARG A 404 10.04 -21.24 1.27
N PRO A 405 11.02 -21.62 2.12
CA PRO A 405 10.74 -22.50 3.26
C PRO A 405 9.89 -21.82 4.35
N LEU A 406 9.84 -20.49 4.39
CA LEU A 406 9.01 -19.75 5.34
C LEU A 406 7.50 -19.95 5.06
N VAL A 407 7.10 -20.26 3.82
CA VAL A 407 5.71 -20.55 3.47
C VAL A 407 5.14 -21.69 4.33
N ASP A 408 5.85 -22.82 4.40
CA ASP A 408 5.43 -23.98 5.19
C ASP A 408 5.33 -23.63 6.69
N VAL A 409 6.28 -22.82 7.19
CA VAL A 409 6.30 -22.38 8.60
C VAL A 409 5.10 -21.49 8.92
N LEU A 410 4.79 -20.54 8.02
CA LEU A 410 3.66 -19.64 8.22
C LEU A 410 2.33 -20.36 8.08
N GLU A 411 2.19 -21.29 7.14
CA GLU A 411 1.02 -22.17 7.03
C GLU A 411 0.76 -22.91 8.35
N GLU A 412 1.81 -23.50 8.93
CA GLU A 412 1.70 -24.22 10.22
C GLU A 412 1.32 -23.26 11.35
N MET A 413 1.92 -22.07 11.43
CA MET A 413 1.60 -21.05 12.43
C MET A 413 0.15 -20.56 12.31
N GLU A 414 -0.31 -20.26 11.11
CA GLU A 414 -1.67 -19.78 10.85
C GLU A 414 -2.71 -20.85 11.15
N THR A 415 -2.45 -22.08 10.73
CA THR A 415 -3.34 -23.23 11.00
C THR A 415 -3.44 -23.54 12.50
N HIS A 416 -2.34 -23.47 13.24
CA HIS A 416 -2.36 -23.67 14.70
C HIS A 416 -3.03 -22.52 15.44
N GLY A 417 -2.82 -21.29 15.03
CA GLY A 417 -3.33 -20.10 15.69
C GLY A 417 -2.85 -19.95 17.13
N ILE A 418 -3.35 -18.93 17.81
CA ILE A 418 -3.01 -18.61 19.20
C ILE A 418 -4.26 -18.69 20.08
N LYS A 419 -4.14 -19.33 21.25
CA LYS A 419 -5.23 -19.42 22.22
C LYS A 419 -5.43 -18.10 22.94
N VAL A 420 -6.70 -17.70 23.06
CA VAL A 420 -7.10 -16.47 23.73
C VAL A 420 -8.17 -16.79 24.77
N ASP A 421 -8.03 -16.21 25.97
CA ASP A 421 -9.05 -16.29 27.02
C ASP A 421 -10.19 -15.31 26.71
N ALA A 422 -11.27 -15.84 26.14
CA ALA A 422 -12.47 -15.05 25.79
C ALA A 422 -13.12 -14.41 27.03
N THR A 423 -13.03 -15.04 28.21
CA THR A 423 -13.60 -14.50 29.45
C THR A 423 -12.84 -13.26 29.89
N GLU A 424 -11.52 -13.31 29.84
CA GLU A 424 -10.67 -12.15 30.18
C GLU A 424 -10.83 -11.01 29.16
N LEU A 425 -10.88 -11.31 27.85
CA LEU A 425 -11.16 -10.29 26.83
C LEU A 425 -12.52 -9.61 27.04
N LYS A 426 -13.55 -10.40 27.34
CA LYS A 426 -14.90 -9.86 27.63
C LYS A 426 -14.87 -8.95 28.85
N ARG A 427 -14.22 -9.38 29.94
CA ARG A 427 -14.06 -8.58 31.15
C ARG A 427 -13.33 -7.26 30.87
N LEU A 428 -12.27 -7.29 30.04
CA LEU A 428 -11.55 -6.08 29.65
C LEU A 428 -12.41 -5.17 28.76
N SER A 429 -13.18 -5.74 27.84
CA SER A 429 -14.10 -4.95 27.00
C SER A 429 -15.14 -4.21 27.83
N ASP A 430 -15.74 -4.87 28.83
CA ASP A 430 -16.74 -4.28 29.72
C ASP A 430 -16.12 -3.19 30.62
N ASP A 431 -14.87 -3.38 31.09
CA ASP A 431 -14.12 -2.36 31.86
C ASP A 431 -13.81 -1.13 30.98
N PHE A 432 -13.34 -1.34 29.74
CA PHE A 432 -13.07 -0.25 28.83
C PHE A 432 -14.34 0.52 28.45
N GLU A 433 -15.46 -0.17 28.23
CA GLU A 433 -16.75 0.47 27.93
C GLU A 433 -17.19 1.43 29.04
N LYS A 434 -17.09 0.99 30.29
CA LYS A 434 -17.40 1.84 31.44
C LYS A 434 -16.48 3.05 31.51
N ARG A 435 -15.17 2.87 31.39
CA ARG A 435 -14.20 3.97 31.45
C ARG A 435 -14.35 4.96 30.27
N ILE A 436 -14.73 4.46 29.09
CA ILE A 436 -15.03 5.30 27.91
C ILE A 436 -16.28 6.16 28.20
N ALA A 437 -17.30 5.60 28.85
CA ALA A 437 -18.49 6.34 29.24
C ALA A 437 -18.16 7.42 30.28
N ASP A 438 -17.42 7.07 31.33
CA ASP A 438 -16.98 8.01 32.38
C ASP A 438 -16.16 9.18 31.77
N LEU A 439 -15.19 8.87 30.87
CA LEU A 439 -14.42 9.89 30.14
C LEU A 439 -15.30 10.75 29.21
N GLY A 440 -16.32 10.16 28.61
CA GLY A 440 -17.29 10.89 27.79
C GLY A 440 -18.05 11.94 28.60
N GLU A 441 -18.48 11.58 29.81
CA GLU A 441 -19.13 12.51 30.73
C GLU A 441 -18.18 13.65 31.15
N GLU A 442 -16.92 13.33 31.53
CA GLU A 442 -15.92 14.36 31.86
C GLU A 442 -15.66 15.31 30.67
N ILE A 443 -15.57 14.78 29.45
CA ILE A 443 -15.37 15.58 28.24
C ILE A 443 -16.56 16.51 27.99
N HIS A 444 -17.80 16.04 28.18
CA HIS A 444 -19.01 16.85 28.04
C HIS A 444 -19.10 17.95 29.11
N GLU A 445 -18.70 17.65 30.35
CA GLU A 445 -18.60 18.63 31.42
C GLU A 445 -17.59 19.74 31.09
N LEU A 446 -16.39 19.36 30.60
CA LEU A 446 -15.34 20.30 30.18
C LEU A 446 -15.74 21.15 28.96
N ALA A 447 -16.54 20.60 28.06
CA ALA A 447 -17.07 21.30 26.89
C ALA A 447 -18.28 22.18 27.23
N GLY A 448 -18.97 21.89 28.34
CA GLY A 448 -20.20 22.59 28.76
C GLY A 448 -21.48 22.07 28.10
N HIS A 449 -21.42 21.13 27.21
CA HIS A 449 -22.57 20.49 26.53
C HIS A 449 -22.21 19.14 25.93
N GLU A 450 -23.22 18.34 25.62
CA GLU A 450 -23.04 17.04 24.94
C GLU A 450 -22.69 17.21 23.44
N PHE A 451 -21.83 16.36 22.95
CA PHE A 451 -21.47 16.25 21.54
C PHE A 451 -20.90 14.85 21.22
N ASN A 452 -20.76 14.51 19.95
CA ASN A 452 -20.12 13.26 19.58
C ASN A 452 -18.59 13.36 19.66
N VAL A 453 -18.00 12.85 20.75
CA VAL A 453 -16.55 12.85 21.03
C VAL A 453 -15.76 12.16 19.89
N GLY A 454 -16.36 11.16 19.23
CA GLY A 454 -15.79 10.48 18.08
C GLY A 454 -15.81 11.28 16.78
N SER A 455 -16.46 12.47 16.75
CA SER A 455 -16.52 13.32 15.55
C SER A 455 -15.39 14.35 15.52
N PRO A 456 -14.39 14.21 14.61
CA PRO A 456 -13.30 15.20 14.49
C PRO A 456 -13.82 16.62 14.19
N LYS A 457 -14.94 16.72 13.45
CA LYS A 457 -15.54 18.01 13.08
C LYS A 457 -16.09 18.72 14.30
N GLN A 458 -16.95 18.06 15.10
CA GLN A 458 -17.55 18.66 16.30
C GLN A 458 -16.48 19.00 17.33
N LEU A 459 -15.53 18.09 17.56
CA LEU A 459 -14.41 18.35 18.45
C LEU A 459 -13.58 19.56 18.01
N GLY A 460 -13.33 19.72 16.72
CA GLY A 460 -12.58 20.86 16.19
C GLY A 460 -13.33 22.19 16.39
N GLU A 461 -14.65 22.21 16.20
CA GLU A 461 -15.51 23.38 16.46
C GLU A 461 -15.46 23.76 17.95
N ILE A 462 -15.56 22.80 18.86
CA ILE A 462 -15.47 23.02 20.30
C ILE A 462 -14.10 23.57 20.71
N LEU A 463 -13.02 22.92 20.30
CA LEU A 463 -11.66 23.33 20.69
C LEU A 463 -11.29 24.73 20.18
N PHE A 464 -11.61 25.03 18.92
CA PHE A 464 -11.07 26.22 18.26
C PHE A 464 -12.08 27.36 18.09
N ASP A 465 -13.38 27.06 17.90
CA ASP A 465 -14.39 28.11 17.74
C ASP A 465 -15.06 28.49 19.10
N GLU A 466 -15.37 27.50 19.99
CA GLU A 466 -16.05 27.75 21.27
C GLU A 466 -15.05 28.06 22.40
N MET A 467 -14.05 27.20 22.60
CA MET A 467 -13.03 27.39 23.65
C MET A 467 -11.91 28.34 23.23
N GLY A 468 -11.77 28.66 21.93
CA GLY A 468 -10.79 29.61 21.43
C GLY A 468 -9.34 29.17 21.63
N LEU A 469 -9.04 27.84 21.66
CA LEU A 469 -7.71 27.33 21.88
C LEU A 469 -6.77 27.65 20.68
N PRO A 470 -5.47 27.85 20.94
CA PRO A 470 -4.52 28.19 19.88
C PRO A 470 -4.25 27.03 18.91
N GLY A 471 -3.82 27.34 17.68
CA GLY A 471 -3.31 26.33 16.72
C GLY A 471 -4.37 25.69 15.80
N GLY A 472 -5.60 26.20 15.78
CA GLY A 472 -6.68 25.72 14.90
C GLY A 472 -6.35 25.89 13.42
N LYS A 473 -5.87 24.83 12.75
CA LYS A 473 -5.63 24.79 11.29
C LYS A 473 -6.79 24.08 10.61
N LYS A 474 -7.45 24.77 9.67
CA LYS A 474 -8.49 24.15 8.82
C LYS A 474 -7.85 23.48 7.61
N GLY A 475 -8.21 22.22 7.37
CA GLY A 475 -7.78 21.47 6.19
C GLY A 475 -8.48 21.95 4.91
N LYS A 476 -8.19 21.32 3.77
CA LYS A 476 -8.79 21.62 2.45
C LYS A 476 -10.33 21.54 2.45
N THR A 477 -10.91 20.75 3.34
CA THR A 477 -12.37 20.58 3.49
C THR A 477 -13.02 21.61 4.42
N GLY A 478 -12.25 22.55 4.99
CA GLY A 478 -12.71 23.54 5.94
C GLY A 478 -12.88 23.02 7.38
N ALA A 479 -12.65 21.73 7.64
CA ALA A 479 -12.67 21.15 8.97
C ALA A 479 -11.33 21.37 9.69
N TYR A 480 -11.38 21.55 11.01
CA TYR A 480 -10.19 21.63 11.84
C TYR A 480 -9.47 20.27 11.92
N ALA A 481 -8.16 20.30 11.92
CA ALA A 481 -7.37 19.13 12.23
C ALA A 481 -7.38 18.88 13.74
N THR A 482 -7.69 17.65 14.14
CA THR A 482 -7.73 17.19 15.54
C THR A 482 -6.91 15.91 15.72
N GLY A 483 -5.77 15.82 15.01
CA GLY A 483 -4.82 14.69 15.13
C GLY A 483 -4.22 14.60 16.53
N ALA A 484 -3.57 13.46 16.81
CA ALA A 484 -2.94 13.23 18.11
C ALA A 484 -1.89 14.31 18.44
N ASP A 485 -1.07 14.66 17.46
CA ASP A 485 -0.02 15.69 17.55
C ASP A 485 -0.56 17.04 18.03
N ILE A 486 -1.73 17.46 17.51
CA ILE A 486 -2.38 18.72 17.88
C ILE A 486 -2.95 18.63 19.30
N LEU A 487 -3.64 17.53 19.62
CA LEU A 487 -4.22 17.35 20.94
C LEU A 487 -3.14 17.19 22.03
N GLU A 488 -2.05 16.49 21.74
CA GLU A 488 -0.89 16.39 22.62
C GLU A 488 -0.23 17.75 22.87
N GLY A 489 -0.09 18.57 21.81
CA GLY A 489 0.40 19.93 21.92
C GLY A 489 -0.48 20.82 22.79
N LEU A 490 -1.81 20.68 22.72
CA LEU A 490 -2.75 21.42 23.57
C LEU A 490 -2.75 20.90 25.02
N ALA A 491 -2.69 19.59 25.21
CA ALA A 491 -2.61 18.96 26.53
C ALA A 491 -1.32 19.38 27.26
N ALA A 492 -0.18 19.45 26.55
CA ALA A 492 1.10 19.92 27.11
C ALA A 492 1.06 21.39 27.53
N GLN A 493 0.16 22.20 26.96
CA GLN A 493 -0.10 23.60 27.38
C GLN A 493 -1.04 23.68 28.59
N GLY A 494 -1.49 22.56 29.13
CA GLY A 494 -2.33 22.49 30.32
C GLY A 494 -3.85 22.55 30.07
N HIS A 495 -4.28 22.22 28.83
CA HIS A 495 -5.70 22.12 28.51
C HIS A 495 -6.25 20.71 28.79
N ASP A 496 -7.20 20.60 29.71
CA ASP A 496 -7.75 19.32 30.20
C ASP A 496 -8.58 18.58 29.13
N LEU A 497 -9.43 19.29 28.37
CA LEU A 497 -10.30 18.64 27.39
C LEU A 497 -9.52 17.86 26.31
N PRO A 498 -8.48 18.40 25.66
CA PRO A 498 -7.64 17.63 24.74
C PRO A 498 -6.99 16.40 25.39
N ALA A 499 -6.54 16.47 26.64
CA ALA A 499 -5.97 15.35 27.37
C ALA A 499 -7.00 14.23 27.56
N ARG A 500 -8.23 14.55 28.01
CA ARG A 500 -9.31 13.58 28.18
C ARG A 500 -9.74 12.96 26.84
N VAL A 501 -9.76 13.73 25.76
CA VAL A 501 -10.07 13.22 24.42
C VAL A 501 -8.99 12.22 23.94
N LEU A 502 -7.72 12.46 24.24
CA LEU A 502 -6.64 11.48 23.95
C LEU A 502 -6.86 10.17 24.71
N ASP A 503 -7.16 10.25 26.01
CA ASP A 503 -7.46 9.08 26.85
C ASP A 503 -8.68 8.30 26.30
N TRP A 504 -9.75 9.01 25.96
CA TRP A 504 -10.96 8.44 25.38
C TRP A 504 -10.69 7.73 24.05
N ARG A 505 -9.93 8.37 23.15
CA ARG A 505 -9.56 7.81 21.85
C ARG A 505 -8.70 6.56 21.99
N GLN A 506 -7.75 6.59 22.93
CA GLN A 506 -6.89 5.44 23.19
C GLN A 506 -7.72 4.24 23.67
N LEU A 507 -8.58 4.40 24.67
CA LEU A 507 -9.42 3.32 25.16
C LEU A 507 -10.43 2.84 24.11
N SER A 508 -11.06 3.75 23.37
CA SER A 508 -11.98 3.40 22.28
C SER A 508 -11.30 2.57 21.20
N LYS A 509 -10.07 2.94 20.81
CA LYS A 509 -9.27 2.16 19.87
C LYS A 509 -8.91 0.78 20.43
N LEU A 510 -8.49 0.70 21.69
CA LEU A 510 -8.15 -0.57 22.33
C LEU A 510 -9.36 -1.50 22.43
N LYS A 511 -10.53 -0.96 22.79
CA LYS A 511 -11.78 -1.71 22.86
C LYS A 511 -12.17 -2.25 21.48
N SER A 512 -12.32 -1.38 20.51
CA SER A 512 -12.81 -1.76 19.18
C SER A 512 -11.85 -2.67 18.41
N THR A 513 -10.53 -2.43 18.51
CA THR A 513 -9.52 -3.13 17.70
C THR A 513 -9.04 -4.42 18.34
N TYR A 514 -8.93 -4.46 19.67
CA TYR A 514 -8.29 -5.60 20.34
C TYR A 514 -9.23 -6.42 21.23
N THR A 515 -10.16 -5.82 21.99
CA THR A 515 -11.04 -6.66 22.81
C THR A 515 -12.26 -7.13 22.01
N ASP A 516 -13.01 -6.27 21.38
CA ASP A 516 -14.23 -6.66 20.66
C ASP A 516 -13.91 -7.41 19.36
N ALA A 517 -12.96 -6.89 18.57
CA ALA A 517 -12.58 -7.53 17.31
C ALA A 517 -12.00 -8.93 17.54
N LEU A 518 -11.09 -9.10 18.51
CA LEU A 518 -10.51 -10.43 18.80
C LEU A 518 -11.55 -11.44 19.27
N LEU A 519 -12.54 -11.02 20.06
CA LEU A 519 -13.65 -11.90 20.45
C LEU A 519 -14.42 -12.43 19.23
N GLY A 520 -14.64 -11.58 18.23
CA GLY A 520 -15.27 -11.96 16.96
C GLY A 520 -14.39 -12.85 16.06
N GLN A 521 -13.08 -12.82 16.27
CA GLN A 521 -12.08 -13.55 15.48
C GLN A 521 -11.75 -14.95 16.07
N ILE A 522 -12.23 -15.27 17.28
CA ILE A 522 -12.02 -16.61 17.85
C ILE A 522 -12.78 -17.63 17.00
N SER A 523 -12.06 -18.55 16.39
CA SER A 523 -12.66 -19.63 15.61
C SER A 523 -13.50 -20.54 16.51
N PRO A 524 -14.77 -20.79 16.19
CA PRO A 524 -15.60 -21.72 16.96
C PRO A 524 -15.12 -23.17 16.86
N GLU A 525 -14.36 -23.52 15.83
CA GLU A 525 -13.84 -24.88 15.61
C GLU A 525 -12.61 -25.15 16.48
N THR A 526 -11.70 -24.20 16.58
CA THR A 526 -10.41 -24.37 17.27
C THR A 526 -10.35 -23.71 18.64
N GLY A 527 -11.23 -22.72 18.90
CA GLY A 527 -11.17 -21.86 20.09
C GLY A 527 -9.95 -20.92 20.10
N ARG A 528 -9.33 -20.69 18.95
CA ARG A 528 -8.10 -19.91 18.78
C ARG A 528 -8.31 -18.76 17.80
N VAL A 529 -7.43 -17.79 17.83
CA VAL A 529 -7.35 -16.72 16.84
C VAL A 529 -6.30 -17.09 15.80
N HIS A 530 -6.66 -16.99 14.54
CA HIS A 530 -5.81 -17.29 13.41
C HIS A 530 -5.59 -15.99 12.64
N THR A 531 -4.35 -15.49 12.64
CA THR A 531 -3.96 -14.36 11.79
C THR A 531 -3.45 -14.87 10.46
N SER A 532 -3.40 -14.02 9.45
CA SER A 532 -2.67 -14.29 8.20
C SER A 532 -1.40 -13.46 8.14
N TYR A 533 -0.27 -14.07 7.81
CA TYR A 533 1.02 -13.40 7.62
C TYR A 533 1.31 -13.22 6.13
N SER A 534 1.63 -12.00 5.73
CA SER A 534 2.06 -11.69 4.36
C SER A 534 3.56 -11.42 4.33
N GLN A 535 4.28 -12.09 3.42
CA GLN A 535 5.72 -11.93 3.20
C GLN A 535 6.02 -10.76 2.24
N ALA A 536 5.18 -10.56 1.22
CA ALA A 536 5.42 -9.67 0.08
C ALA A 536 4.84 -8.24 0.23
N ILE A 537 4.68 -7.74 1.46
CA ILE A 537 4.13 -6.39 1.72
C ILE A 537 5.23 -5.38 2.03
N ALA A 538 6.09 -5.71 3.01
CA ALA A 538 7.13 -4.78 3.46
C ALA A 538 8.41 -4.97 2.65
N SER A 539 8.90 -3.91 1.99
CA SER A 539 10.17 -3.92 1.24
C SER A 539 11.41 -4.24 2.10
N THR A 540 11.25 -4.25 3.42
CA THR A 540 12.32 -4.52 4.40
C THR A 540 12.50 -6.00 4.76
N GLY A 541 11.71 -6.92 4.20
CA GLY A 541 11.72 -8.33 4.58
C GLY A 541 10.94 -8.66 5.86
N ARG A 542 10.22 -7.68 6.46
CA ARG A 542 9.36 -7.94 7.62
C ARG A 542 8.03 -8.53 7.19
N LEU A 543 7.48 -9.43 8.02
CA LEU A 543 6.13 -9.94 7.85
C LEU A 543 5.09 -8.85 8.18
N SER A 544 3.95 -8.90 7.53
CA SER A 544 2.74 -8.17 7.91
C SER A 544 1.70 -9.15 8.43
N SER A 545 1.09 -8.86 9.59
CA SER A 545 0.01 -9.65 10.17
C SER A 545 -1.33 -8.97 9.91
N ASN A 546 -2.28 -9.72 9.35
CA ASN A 546 -3.60 -9.23 8.95
C ASN A 546 -4.70 -10.16 9.45
N ASP A 547 -5.88 -9.64 9.63
CA ASP A 547 -7.15 -10.33 9.92
C ASP A 547 -7.11 -11.39 11.05
N PRO A 548 -6.70 -11.01 12.28
CA PRO A 548 -6.40 -9.69 12.81
C PRO A 548 -4.91 -9.36 12.81
N ASN A 549 -4.56 -8.05 12.82
CA ASN A 549 -3.17 -7.65 13.01
C ASN A 549 -2.74 -7.84 14.48
N LEU A 550 -2.00 -8.91 14.77
CA LEU A 550 -1.49 -9.24 16.10
C LEU A 550 -0.15 -8.56 16.42
N GLN A 551 0.54 -7.99 15.43
CA GLN A 551 1.84 -7.31 15.64
C GLN A 551 1.69 -5.94 16.29
N ASN A 552 0.50 -5.33 16.23
CA ASN A 552 0.24 -3.99 16.76
C ASN A 552 -0.37 -3.98 18.16
N ILE A 553 -0.43 -5.12 18.88
CA ILE A 553 -0.94 -5.18 20.25
C ILE A 553 -0.01 -4.35 21.15
N PRO A 554 -0.51 -3.31 21.85
CA PRO A 554 0.34 -2.43 22.64
C PRO A 554 1.04 -3.15 23.78
N ILE A 555 2.28 -2.76 24.08
CA ILE A 555 3.05 -3.31 25.21
C ILE A 555 3.47 -2.23 26.23
N ARG A 556 3.58 -0.97 25.79
CA ARG A 556 4.08 0.13 26.64
C ARG A 556 3.02 0.57 27.66
N THR A 557 1.73 0.56 27.30
CA THR A 557 0.65 0.99 28.18
C THR A 557 0.20 -0.14 29.11
N GLU A 558 -0.39 0.21 30.25
CA GLU A 558 -0.93 -0.75 31.22
C GLU A 558 -2.10 -1.55 30.60
N GLU A 559 -2.99 -0.86 29.87
CA GLU A 559 -4.12 -1.45 29.17
C GLU A 559 -3.65 -2.47 28.11
N GLY A 560 -2.62 -2.13 27.32
CA GLY A 560 -2.02 -3.05 26.34
C GLY A 560 -1.46 -4.30 27.01
N ARG A 561 -0.78 -4.15 28.15
CA ARG A 561 -0.29 -5.29 28.94
C ARG A 561 -1.43 -6.16 29.47
N LYS A 562 -2.58 -5.57 29.83
CA LYS A 562 -3.79 -6.35 30.22
C LYS A 562 -4.32 -7.16 29.05
N ILE A 563 -4.40 -6.60 27.85
CA ILE A 563 -4.80 -7.32 26.63
C ILE A 563 -3.86 -8.50 26.36
N ARG A 564 -2.54 -8.31 26.50
CA ARG A 564 -1.56 -9.39 26.30
C ARG A 564 -1.74 -10.55 27.27
N LYS A 565 -2.24 -10.34 28.48
CA LYS A 565 -2.54 -11.41 29.44
C LYS A 565 -3.67 -12.34 29.02
N ALA A 566 -4.52 -11.90 28.09
CA ALA A 566 -5.56 -12.74 27.52
C ALA A 566 -5.01 -13.79 26.54
N PHE A 567 -3.79 -13.64 26.04
CA PHE A 567 -3.12 -14.66 25.24
C PHE A 567 -2.50 -15.70 26.18
N VAL A 568 -2.97 -16.93 26.07
CA VAL A 568 -2.67 -17.99 27.03
C VAL A 568 -2.18 -19.25 26.34
N ALA A 569 -1.39 -20.05 27.06
CA ALA A 569 -1.00 -21.37 26.59
C ALA A 569 -2.06 -22.43 26.93
N GLU A 570 -2.08 -23.52 26.18
CA GLU A 570 -2.85 -24.70 26.51
C GLU A 570 -2.35 -25.33 27.83
N LYS A 571 -3.22 -26.08 28.50
CA LYS A 571 -2.83 -26.80 29.72
C LYS A 571 -1.64 -27.73 29.45
N GLY A 572 -0.58 -27.56 30.19
CA GLY A 572 0.66 -28.32 30.02
C GLY A 572 1.67 -27.69 29.04
N HIS A 573 1.33 -26.56 28.48
CA HIS A 573 2.19 -25.78 27.60
C HIS A 573 2.56 -24.43 28.25
N VAL A 574 3.54 -23.74 27.66
CA VAL A 574 3.95 -22.39 28.04
C VAL A 574 4.07 -21.54 26.80
N LEU A 575 3.87 -20.23 26.93
CA LEU A 575 4.26 -19.29 25.89
C LEU A 575 5.76 -19.02 26.02
N LEU A 576 6.50 -19.27 24.94
CA LEU A 576 7.91 -18.93 24.83
C LEU A 576 8.03 -17.66 23.99
N SER A 577 8.65 -16.62 24.53
CA SER A 577 9.03 -15.43 23.78
C SER A 577 10.55 -15.39 23.67
N ALA A 578 11.05 -15.37 22.44
CA ALA A 578 12.47 -15.21 22.14
C ALA A 578 12.64 -14.04 21.16
N ASP A 579 13.49 -13.10 21.52
CA ASP A 579 13.75 -11.89 20.73
C ASP A 579 15.26 -11.65 20.59
N TYR A 580 15.64 -11.15 19.41
CA TYR A 580 17.03 -10.77 19.16
C TYR A 580 17.35 -9.43 19.82
N SER A 581 18.32 -9.42 20.74
CA SER A 581 18.74 -8.19 21.38
C SER A 581 19.44 -7.24 20.40
N GLN A 582 18.75 -6.15 20.05
CA GLN A 582 19.30 -5.04 19.25
C GLN A 582 19.89 -5.48 17.90
N ILE A 583 19.25 -6.42 17.21
CA ILE A 583 19.81 -7.06 15.99
C ILE A 583 20.10 -6.03 14.89
N GLU A 584 19.24 -5.03 14.68
CA GLU A 584 19.45 -4.00 13.67
C GLU A 584 20.71 -3.16 13.95
N LEU A 585 20.95 -2.80 15.21
CA LEU A 585 22.18 -2.07 15.59
C LEU A 585 23.44 -2.93 15.44
N ARG A 586 23.34 -4.24 15.72
CA ARG A 586 24.46 -5.19 15.49
C ARG A 586 24.77 -5.33 14.00
N LEU A 587 23.73 -5.45 13.16
CA LEU A 587 23.87 -5.49 11.71
C LEU A 587 24.43 -4.17 11.17
N LEU A 588 23.95 -3.02 11.65
CA LEU A 588 24.49 -1.71 11.28
C LEU A 588 25.96 -1.58 11.65
N ALA A 589 26.33 -1.96 12.87
CA ALA A 589 27.73 -1.93 13.31
C ALA A 589 28.64 -2.78 12.42
N HIS A 590 28.14 -3.93 11.96
CA HIS A 590 28.88 -4.84 11.09
C HIS A 590 29.00 -4.30 9.65
N VAL A 591 27.87 -3.93 9.03
CA VAL A 591 27.80 -3.52 7.61
C VAL A 591 28.50 -2.18 7.39
N ALA A 592 28.29 -1.20 8.29
CA ALA A 592 28.90 0.12 8.20
C ALA A 592 30.29 0.21 8.86
N ASP A 593 30.81 -0.91 9.36
CA ASP A 593 32.12 -1.02 10.02
C ASP A 593 32.34 -0.01 11.16
N ILE A 594 31.32 0.22 12.01
CA ILE A 594 31.36 1.19 13.09
C ILE A 594 32.10 0.61 14.30
N THR A 595 33.38 0.90 14.40
CA THR A 595 34.26 0.35 15.44
C THR A 595 33.74 0.60 16.85
N PRO A 596 33.30 1.81 17.28
CA PRO A 596 32.81 2.04 18.65
C PRO A 596 31.58 1.18 18.99
N LEU A 597 30.65 0.98 18.04
CA LEU A 597 29.50 0.11 18.26
C LEU A 597 29.90 -1.36 18.38
N LYS A 598 30.86 -1.83 17.56
CA LYS A 598 31.37 -3.21 17.65
C LYS A 598 32.04 -3.46 19.00
N GLU A 599 32.86 -2.53 19.47
CA GLU A 599 33.53 -2.59 20.78
C GLU A 599 32.50 -2.63 21.91
N ALA A 600 31.51 -1.72 21.92
CA ALA A 600 30.44 -1.70 22.91
C ALA A 600 29.65 -3.03 22.97
N PHE A 601 29.37 -3.65 21.82
CA PHE A 601 28.71 -4.97 21.77
C PHE A 601 29.59 -6.10 22.30
N HIS A 602 30.91 -6.05 22.05
CA HIS A 602 31.87 -7.04 22.58
C HIS A 602 32.02 -6.94 24.10
N GLU A 603 31.99 -5.73 24.61
CA GLU A 603 32.09 -5.44 26.06
C GLU A 603 30.75 -5.66 26.80
N GLY A 604 29.66 -5.91 26.06
CA GLY A 604 28.34 -6.06 26.64
C GLY A 604 27.74 -4.77 27.21
N ALA A 605 28.22 -3.62 26.74
CA ALA A 605 27.72 -2.32 27.15
C ALA A 605 26.31 -2.05 26.68
N ASP A 606 25.53 -1.28 27.45
CA ASP A 606 24.23 -0.78 27.00
C ASP A 606 24.45 0.35 25.99
N ILE A 607 24.16 0.03 24.72
CA ILE A 607 24.31 0.95 23.59
C ILE A 607 23.46 2.21 23.76
N HIS A 608 22.25 2.09 24.33
CA HIS A 608 21.39 3.25 24.55
C HIS A 608 21.96 4.17 25.64
N ALA A 609 22.44 3.60 26.71
CA ALA A 609 23.13 4.36 27.77
C ALA A 609 24.43 4.98 27.26
N ALA A 610 25.21 4.24 26.45
CA ALA A 610 26.46 4.76 25.86
C ALA A 610 26.16 5.94 24.91
N THR A 611 25.15 5.81 24.03
CA THR A 611 24.73 6.88 23.13
C THR A 611 24.18 8.09 23.91
N ALA A 612 23.35 7.87 24.92
CA ALA A 612 22.84 8.95 25.77
C ALA A 612 23.98 9.69 26.52
N SER A 613 24.95 8.93 27.04
CA SER A 613 26.15 9.50 27.67
C SER A 613 26.90 10.42 26.71
N GLU A 614 27.12 9.97 25.49
CA GLU A 614 27.86 10.74 24.48
C GLU A 614 27.09 11.99 24.03
N VAL A 615 25.79 11.83 23.73
CA VAL A 615 24.93 12.93 23.22
C VAL A 615 24.67 13.98 24.27
N PHE A 616 24.42 13.60 25.52
CA PHE A 616 24.06 14.51 26.60
C PHE A 616 25.24 14.89 27.49
N GLY A 617 26.43 14.30 27.30
CA GLY A 617 27.60 14.54 28.11
C GLY A 617 27.45 14.09 29.58
N ILE A 618 26.55 13.12 29.83
CA ILE A 618 26.29 12.58 31.18
C ILE A 618 27.08 11.28 31.35
N PRO A 619 27.86 11.12 32.42
CA PRO A 619 28.58 9.86 32.68
C PRO A 619 27.65 8.66 32.76
N LEU A 620 28.10 7.49 32.24
CA LEU A 620 27.32 6.25 32.18
C LEU A 620 26.78 5.78 33.55
N ASP A 621 27.49 6.06 34.61
CA ASP A 621 27.12 5.72 35.99
C ASP A 621 26.04 6.65 36.59
N GLN A 622 25.64 7.68 35.85
CA GLN A 622 24.57 8.63 36.22
C GLN A 622 23.32 8.51 35.32
N LEU A 623 23.37 7.61 34.35
CA LEU A 623 22.25 7.24 33.47
C LEU A 623 21.60 5.97 33.98
#